data_d9f97f43e4e16f2986e91a02df9b357b
#
_entry.id   d9f97f43e4e16f2986e91a02df9b357b
#
_cell.length_a   1.000
_cell.length_b   1.000
_cell.length_c   1.000
_cell.angle_alpha   90.00
_cell.angle_beta   90.00
_cell.angle_gamma   90.00
#
_symmetry.space_group_name_H-M   'P 1'
#
loop_
_entity.id
_entity.type
_entity.pdbx_description
1 polymer ?
#
loop_
_entity_poly.entity_id
_entity_poly.type
_entity_poly.pdbx_seq_one_letter_code
_entity_poly.pdbx_strand_id
1 'polypeptide(L)'
;GDADIIAFQLPTSTKGVAFAGVNDKSKKTSWAVQQKNSELAEALNKWFKPTIIAEVRELEDLYLSTRSIKRHVYSPMLNRSGGVISRYDKYFQQYAPLARWDWRLMAAQCYQESTFDPQARSWVGASGLMQIMPSTAQHLGLPQSQIFDPENNIAAAAKYIKELDGHFRDIPASERVYFVLASYNGGHFHVRDAMALAKKHGRNANRWSEVQEFVLKLSNPAYYNDPVVRYGYMRGNETVDYVSRINARWGQYCGVARGGFIGSPVGPERSRRGNRWQI
;
A
#
# COMPACT_ATOMS: atom_id res chain seq x y z
N GLY A 1 -21.94 -8.42 -11.47
CA GLY A 1 -21.90 -9.13 -10.22
C GLY A 1 -23.22 -8.91 -9.53
N ASP A 2 -23.78 -9.96 -9.08
CA ASP A 2 -25.18 -9.99 -8.70
C ASP A 2 -25.36 -9.34 -7.33
N ALA A 3 -26.39 -8.51 -7.19
CA ALA A 3 -26.74 -7.84 -5.94
C ALA A 3 -26.94 -8.83 -4.78
N ASP A 4 -27.32 -10.07 -5.09
CA ASP A 4 -27.49 -11.16 -4.14
C ASP A 4 -26.19 -11.57 -3.43
N ILE A 5 -25.05 -11.52 -4.12
CA ILE A 5 -23.75 -11.86 -3.54
C ILE A 5 -23.29 -10.79 -2.56
N ILE A 6 -23.57 -9.52 -2.84
CA ILE A 6 -23.22 -8.39 -1.99
C ILE A 6 -24.00 -8.42 -0.67
N ALA A 7 -25.28 -8.81 -0.71
CA ALA A 7 -26.12 -8.89 0.49
C ALA A 7 -25.64 -9.91 1.52
N PHE A 8 -24.92 -10.95 1.10
CA PHE A 8 -24.33 -11.97 2.01
C PHE A 8 -22.94 -11.61 2.50
N GLN A 9 -22.30 -10.61 1.91
CA GLN A 9 -20.95 -10.18 2.27
C GLN A 9 -20.90 -8.99 3.23
N LEU A 10 -22.04 -8.31 3.44
CA LEU A 10 -22.12 -7.15 4.32
C LEU A 10 -22.91 -7.50 5.57
N PRO A 11 -22.43 -7.12 6.79
CA PRO A 11 -23.21 -7.23 8.01
C PRO A 11 -24.53 -6.45 7.88
N THR A 12 -25.61 -7.01 8.40
CA THR A 12 -26.93 -6.36 8.42
C THR A 12 -26.95 -5.02 9.14
N SER A 13 -25.95 -4.76 9.97
CA SER A 13 -25.74 -3.50 10.68
C SER A 13 -24.99 -2.42 9.89
N THR A 14 -24.62 -2.67 8.62
CA THR A 14 -23.88 -1.72 7.81
C THR A 14 -24.73 -0.47 7.54
N LYS A 15 -24.29 0.68 8.08
CA LYS A 15 -24.99 1.96 7.90
C LYS A 15 -24.90 2.44 6.46
N GLY A 16 -26.03 2.93 5.92
CA GLY A 16 -26.12 3.50 4.57
C GLY A 16 -26.41 2.47 3.48
N VAL A 17 -26.66 1.22 3.85
CA VAL A 17 -27.07 0.16 2.92
C VAL A 17 -28.47 -0.32 3.31
N ALA A 18 -29.39 -0.33 2.36
CA ALA A 18 -30.72 -0.92 2.53
C ALA A 18 -30.74 -2.30 1.85
N PHE A 19 -31.10 -3.32 2.63
CA PHE A 19 -31.29 -4.68 2.13
C PHE A 19 -32.75 -4.86 1.70
N ALA A 20 -33.02 -4.80 0.41
CA ALA A 20 -34.35 -5.02 -0.13
C ALA A 20 -34.54 -6.49 -0.49
N GLY A 21 -35.56 -7.15 0.10
CA GLY A 21 -35.99 -8.49 -0.30
C GLY A 21 -35.12 -9.65 0.14
N VAL A 22 -34.21 -9.45 1.10
CA VAL A 22 -33.38 -10.53 1.65
C VAL A 22 -34.19 -11.37 2.61
N ASN A 23 -34.56 -12.56 2.18
CA ASN A 23 -35.26 -13.52 3.04
C ASN A 23 -34.21 -14.34 3.80
N ASP A 24 -34.10 -14.10 5.10
CA ASP A 24 -33.05 -14.64 6.00
C ASP A 24 -33.18 -16.16 6.28
N LYS A 25 -33.95 -16.88 5.50
CA LYS A 25 -34.16 -18.30 5.74
C LYS A 25 -33.21 -19.15 4.92
N SER A 26 -32.03 -19.38 5.50
CA SER A 26 -31.22 -20.60 5.31
C SER A 26 -30.74 -20.92 3.89
N LYS A 27 -30.12 -20.00 3.17
CA LYS A 27 -29.23 -20.41 2.09
C LYS A 27 -27.88 -20.83 2.71
N LYS A 28 -27.64 -22.13 2.77
CA LYS A 28 -26.30 -22.63 3.10
C LYS A 28 -25.36 -22.29 1.96
N THR A 29 -24.45 -21.39 2.18
CA THR A 29 -23.34 -21.16 1.26
C THR A 29 -22.29 -22.23 1.47
N SER A 30 -21.87 -22.89 0.39
CA SER A 30 -20.83 -23.91 0.42
C SER A 30 -19.78 -23.57 -0.62
N TRP A 31 -18.53 -23.89 -0.32
CA TRP A 31 -17.48 -23.81 -1.33
C TRP A 31 -17.61 -24.99 -2.28
N ALA A 32 -17.58 -24.72 -3.58
CA ALA A 32 -17.55 -25.73 -4.60
C ALA A 32 -16.09 -26.01 -4.99
N VAL A 33 -15.69 -27.26 -4.93
CA VAL A 33 -14.40 -27.75 -5.43
C VAL A 33 -14.63 -28.71 -6.60
N GLN A 34 -13.66 -28.86 -7.48
CA GLN A 34 -13.76 -29.82 -8.56
C GLN A 34 -13.95 -31.23 -7.99
N GLN A 35 -14.86 -32.00 -8.55
CA GLN A 35 -15.22 -33.37 -8.09
C GLN A 35 -14.02 -34.30 -7.96
N LYS A 36 -12.97 -34.10 -8.78
CA LYS A 36 -11.72 -34.87 -8.75
C LYS A 36 -10.73 -34.47 -7.66
N ASN A 37 -11.01 -33.36 -6.93
CA ASN A 37 -10.11 -32.80 -5.92
C ASN A 37 -10.66 -33.07 -4.51
N SER A 38 -10.78 -34.36 -4.19
CA SER A 38 -11.27 -34.81 -2.86
C SER A 38 -10.35 -34.40 -1.72
N GLU A 39 -9.03 -34.35 -1.94
CA GLU A 39 -8.06 -33.92 -0.93
C GLU A 39 -8.27 -32.46 -0.51
N LEU A 40 -8.57 -31.57 -1.46
CA LEU A 40 -8.89 -30.18 -1.15
C LEU A 40 -10.22 -30.07 -0.39
N ALA A 41 -11.22 -30.87 -0.77
CA ALA A 41 -12.51 -30.91 -0.06
C ALA A 41 -12.34 -31.34 1.41
N GLU A 42 -11.54 -32.38 1.65
CA GLU A 42 -11.22 -32.87 2.99
C GLU A 42 -10.42 -31.84 3.80
N ALA A 43 -9.41 -31.21 3.19
CA ALA A 43 -8.62 -30.16 3.83
C ALA A 43 -9.50 -28.95 4.23
N LEU A 44 -10.41 -28.53 3.36
CA LEU A 44 -11.36 -27.43 3.64
C LEU A 44 -12.35 -27.82 4.76
N ASN A 45 -12.89 -29.03 4.75
CA ASN A 45 -13.77 -29.52 5.79
C ASN A 45 -13.06 -29.66 7.15
N LYS A 46 -11.79 -30.06 7.16
CA LYS A 46 -10.96 -30.14 8.38
C LYS A 46 -10.58 -28.76 8.91
N TRP A 47 -10.36 -27.80 8.01
CA TRP A 47 -10.04 -26.43 8.36
C TRP A 47 -11.27 -25.67 8.88
N PHE A 48 -12.45 -25.90 8.27
CA PHE A 48 -13.68 -25.20 8.66
C PHE A 48 -14.19 -25.72 10.00
N LYS A 49 -14.05 -24.91 11.03
CA LYS A 49 -14.63 -25.15 12.37
C LYS A 49 -15.69 -24.10 12.65
N PRO A 50 -16.75 -24.43 13.42
CA PRO A 50 -17.77 -23.44 13.82
C PRO A 50 -17.19 -22.21 14.51
N THR A 51 -16.04 -22.34 15.18
CA THR A 51 -15.30 -21.22 15.82
C THR A 51 -14.80 -20.19 14.82
N ILE A 52 -14.49 -20.60 13.57
CA ILE A 52 -14.04 -19.68 12.50
C ILE A 52 -15.13 -18.65 12.19
N ILE A 53 -16.42 -19.02 12.30
CA ILE A 53 -17.53 -18.07 12.07
C ILE A 53 -17.49 -16.94 13.09
N ALA A 54 -17.15 -17.24 14.34
CA ALA A 54 -17.01 -16.20 15.38
C ALA A 54 -15.80 -15.29 15.11
N GLU A 55 -14.67 -15.88 14.73
CA GLU A 55 -13.45 -15.13 14.33
C GLU A 55 -13.70 -14.24 13.11
N VAL A 56 -14.39 -14.76 12.08
CA VAL A 56 -14.78 -13.98 10.89
C VAL A 56 -15.69 -12.83 11.27
N ARG A 57 -16.69 -13.04 12.13
CA ARG A 57 -17.57 -11.96 12.61
C ARG A 57 -16.82 -10.92 13.41
N GLU A 58 -15.91 -11.32 14.27
CA GLU A 58 -15.05 -10.39 15.01
C GLU A 58 -14.17 -9.56 14.06
N LEU A 59 -13.63 -10.19 13.02
CA LEU A 59 -12.88 -9.50 11.97
C LEU A 59 -13.78 -8.60 11.11
N GLU A 60 -14.98 -9.04 10.75
CA GLU A 60 -15.97 -8.23 10.04
C GLU A 60 -16.38 -7.01 10.89
N ASP A 61 -16.66 -7.19 12.16
CA ASP A 61 -16.96 -6.10 13.09
C ASP A 61 -15.77 -5.15 13.26
N LEU A 62 -14.55 -5.66 13.24
CA LEU A 62 -13.33 -4.86 13.28
C LEU A 62 -13.12 -4.05 11.99
N TYR A 63 -13.36 -4.64 10.83
CA TYR A 63 -13.04 -4.04 9.53
C TYR A 63 -14.21 -3.31 8.87
N LEU A 64 -15.45 -3.76 9.08
CA LEU A 64 -16.65 -3.19 8.45
C LEU A 64 -17.44 -2.29 9.40
N SER A 65 -17.20 -2.35 10.71
CA SER A 65 -17.85 -1.42 11.63
C SER A 65 -17.27 0.00 11.47
N THR A 66 -18.14 0.99 11.71
CA THR A 66 -17.72 2.40 11.79
C THR A 66 -16.68 2.67 12.90
N ARG A 67 -16.42 1.71 13.79
CA ARG A 67 -15.32 1.74 14.76
C ARG A 67 -13.95 1.50 14.10
N SER A 68 -13.86 0.73 13.03
CA SER A 68 -12.62 0.58 12.26
C SER A 68 -12.24 1.87 11.51
N ILE A 69 -13.25 2.65 11.12
CA ILE A 69 -13.06 3.99 10.52
C ILE A 69 -12.67 5.02 11.61
N LYS A 70 -12.97 4.77 12.87
CA LYS A 70 -12.47 5.51 14.03
C LYS A 70 -11.08 5.06 14.51
N ARG A 71 -10.30 4.35 13.70
CA ARG A 71 -8.86 4.42 13.87
C ARG A 71 -8.54 5.90 13.99
N HIS A 72 -7.88 6.26 15.05
CA HIS A 72 -7.45 7.62 15.28
C HIS A 72 -6.90 8.15 13.97
N VAL A 73 -7.73 8.93 13.24
CA VAL A 73 -7.25 9.68 12.11
C VAL A 73 -6.36 10.71 12.76
N TYR A 74 -5.10 10.30 13.00
CA TYR A 74 -4.08 11.27 13.37
C TYR A 74 -4.13 12.32 12.27
N SER A 75 -4.31 13.57 12.68
CA SER A 75 -4.23 14.68 11.73
C SER A 75 -3.06 14.40 10.79
N PRO A 76 -3.21 14.53 9.47
CA PRO A 76 -2.11 14.31 8.53
C PRO A 76 -0.87 15.17 8.85
N MET A 77 -1.01 16.11 9.75
CA MET A 77 0.06 16.89 10.37
C MET A 77 -0.27 17.18 11.83
N LEU A 78 0.70 16.98 12.72
CA LEU A 78 0.54 17.19 14.16
C LEU A 78 0.40 18.68 14.51
N ASN A 79 1.21 19.54 13.87
CA ASN A 79 1.15 21.01 14.03
C ASN A 79 1.54 21.70 12.71
N ARG A 80 0.53 22.15 11.98
CA ARG A 80 0.73 22.80 10.69
C ARG A 80 1.50 24.13 10.81
N SER A 81 1.18 24.94 11.78
CA SER A 81 1.83 26.25 11.97
C SER A 81 3.27 26.12 12.46
N GLY A 82 3.58 25.09 13.24
CA GLY A 82 4.92 24.77 13.70
C GLY A 82 5.76 23.92 12.74
N GLY A 83 5.19 23.49 11.59
CA GLY A 83 5.89 22.66 10.63
C GLY A 83 6.17 21.24 11.10
N VAL A 84 5.44 20.75 12.10
CA VAL A 84 5.58 19.40 12.67
C VAL A 84 4.60 18.46 11.99
N ILE A 85 5.11 17.44 11.31
CA ILE A 85 4.29 16.42 10.62
C ILE A 85 3.83 15.35 11.62
N SER A 86 4.77 14.80 12.39
CA SER A 86 4.50 13.74 13.35
C SER A 86 5.44 13.81 14.55
N ARG A 87 5.14 13.05 15.60
CA ARG A 87 6.06 12.86 16.73
C ARG A 87 7.36 12.12 16.35
N TYR A 88 7.42 11.57 15.13
CA TYR A 88 8.53 10.76 14.64
C TYR A 88 9.45 11.52 13.67
N ASP A 89 9.22 12.82 13.43
CA ASP A 89 9.95 13.62 12.46
C ASP A 89 11.47 13.54 12.64
N LYS A 90 11.95 13.50 13.91
CA LYS A 90 13.36 13.33 14.21
C LYS A 90 13.96 12.04 13.59
N TYR A 91 13.23 10.93 13.59
CA TYR A 91 13.68 9.68 13.03
C TYR A 91 13.66 9.72 11.49
N PHE A 92 12.63 10.34 10.88
CA PHE A 92 12.62 10.54 9.44
C PHE A 92 13.78 11.42 8.98
N GLN A 93 14.09 12.51 9.71
CA GLN A 93 15.23 13.38 9.42
C GLN A 93 16.57 12.66 9.57
N GLN A 94 16.69 11.77 10.54
CA GLN A 94 17.89 10.99 10.81
C GLN A 94 18.15 9.93 9.74
N TYR A 95 17.11 9.19 9.31
CA TYR A 95 17.27 8.02 8.47
C TYR A 95 16.97 8.22 6.98
N ALA A 96 16.17 9.22 6.58
CA ALA A 96 15.88 9.50 5.17
C ALA A 96 17.14 9.77 4.32
N PRO A 97 18.23 10.38 4.83
CA PRO A 97 19.48 10.54 4.08
C PRO A 97 20.09 9.21 3.63
N LEU A 98 19.91 8.11 4.37
CA LEU A 98 20.37 6.77 3.99
C LEU A 98 19.74 6.31 2.67
N ALA A 99 18.46 6.62 2.48
CA ALA A 99 17.69 6.35 1.26
C ALA A 99 17.89 7.45 0.19
N ARG A 100 18.61 8.53 0.49
CA ARG A 100 18.70 9.75 -0.36
C ARG A 100 17.34 10.38 -0.63
N TRP A 101 16.42 10.27 0.32
CA TRP A 101 15.09 10.82 0.22
C TRP A 101 14.93 12.09 1.06
N ASP A 102 13.99 12.91 0.64
CA ASP A 102 13.43 13.95 1.50
C ASP A 102 12.71 13.28 2.68
N TRP A 103 13.02 13.69 3.91
CA TRP A 103 12.41 13.11 5.09
C TRP A 103 10.88 13.25 5.12
N ARG A 104 10.34 14.31 4.48
CA ARG A 104 8.90 14.54 4.34
C ARG A 104 8.24 13.53 3.41
N LEU A 105 8.96 13.04 2.40
CA LEU A 105 8.50 11.94 1.55
C LEU A 105 8.39 10.65 2.36
N MET A 106 9.40 10.36 3.19
CA MET A 106 9.38 9.17 4.05
C MET A 106 8.27 9.26 5.10
N ALA A 107 8.00 10.46 5.65
CA ALA A 107 6.86 10.71 6.52
C ALA A 107 5.51 10.55 5.77
N ALA A 108 5.42 10.98 4.51
CA ALA A 108 4.23 10.79 3.68
C ALA A 108 3.95 9.32 3.41
N GLN A 109 5.00 8.53 3.17
CA GLN A 109 4.90 7.08 3.04
C GLN A 109 4.43 6.44 4.35
N CYS A 110 5.04 6.78 5.48
CA CYS A 110 4.64 6.27 6.79
C CYS A 110 3.17 6.54 7.10
N TYR A 111 2.68 7.72 6.76
CA TYR A 111 1.26 8.01 6.92
C TYR A 111 0.38 7.10 6.05
N GLN A 112 0.79 6.79 4.83
CA GLN A 112 0.06 5.88 3.94
C GLN A 112 0.09 4.44 4.47
N GLU A 113 1.18 4.02 5.09
CA GLU A 113 1.35 2.67 5.65
C GLU A 113 0.54 2.45 6.93
N SER A 114 0.60 3.38 7.88
CA SER A 114 0.08 3.17 9.22
C SER A 114 -0.69 4.35 9.81
N THR A 115 -0.80 5.48 9.12
CA THR A 115 -1.29 6.74 9.70
C THR A 115 -0.50 7.15 10.96
N PHE A 116 0.81 6.86 11.00
CA PHE A 116 1.72 7.03 12.14
C PHE A 116 1.38 6.18 13.37
N ASP A 117 0.68 5.06 13.24
CA ASP A 117 0.43 4.12 14.32
C ASP A 117 1.61 3.12 14.43
N PRO A 118 2.42 3.17 15.51
CA PRO A 118 3.55 2.26 15.67
C PRO A 118 3.11 0.81 15.97
N GLN A 119 1.87 0.60 16.36
CA GLN A 119 1.32 -0.73 16.66
C GLN A 119 0.50 -1.30 15.50
N ALA A 120 0.49 -0.63 14.35
CA ALA A 120 -0.25 -1.08 13.18
C ALA A 120 0.21 -2.48 12.73
N ARG A 121 -0.77 -3.34 12.47
CA ARG A 121 -0.56 -4.67 11.86
C ARG A 121 -1.53 -4.86 10.73
N SER A 122 -1.04 -5.36 9.60
CA SER A 122 -1.90 -5.82 8.53
C SER A 122 -2.26 -7.31 8.71
N TRP A 123 -3.32 -7.74 8.07
CA TRP A 123 -3.76 -9.15 8.07
C TRP A 123 -2.70 -10.09 7.42
N VAL A 124 -1.82 -9.58 6.56
CA VAL A 124 -0.71 -10.33 5.95
C VAL A 124 0.57 -10.28 6.79
N GLY A 125 0.55 -9.64 7.97
CA GLY A 125 1.66 -9.61 8.92
C GLY A 125 2.60 -8.42 8.78
N ALA A 126 2.36 -7.47 7.87
CA ALA A 126 3.12 -6.23 7.84
C ALA A 126 2.93 -5.46 9.15
N SER A 127 4.01 -4.90 9.71
CA SER A 127 4.02 -4.42 11.10
C SER A 127 4.75 -3.09 11.27
N GLY A 128 4.24 -2.29 12.22
CA GLY A 128 4.82 -1.03 12.66
C GLY A 128 4.54 0.15 11.73
N LEU A 129 5.23 1.26 11.99
CA LEU A 129 5.04 2.54 11.31
C LEU A 129 5.12 2.44 9.78
N MET A 130 6.09 1.68 9.29
CA MET A 130 6.41 1.55 7.87
C MET A 130 5.92 0.22 7.28
N GLN A 131 5.08 -0.53 8.00
CA GLN A 131 4.46 -1.79 7.58
C GLN A 131 5.46 -2.78 6.97
N ILE A 132 6.52 -3.11 7.74
CA ILE A 132 7.56 -4.03 7.29
C ILE A 132 7.05 -5.46 7.39
N MET A 133 7.17 -6.20 6.28
CA MET A 133 6.84 -7.62 6.23
C MET A 133 7.83 -8.46 7.07
N PRO A 134 7.42 -9.56 7.70
CA PRO A 134 8.30 -10.41 8.49
C PRO A 134 9.55 -10.90 7.74
N SER A 135 9.40 -11.29 6.48
CA SER A 135 10.52 -11.71 5.63
C SER A 135 11.50 -10.55 5.36
N THR A 136 10.98 -9.35 5.13
CA THR A 136 11.79 -8.15 4.96
C THR A 136 12.52 -7.78 6.25
N ALA A 137 11.84 -7.86 7.41
CA ALA A 137 12.46 -7.63 8.70
C ALA A 137 13.64 -8.58 8.95
N GLN A 138 13.44 -9.87 8.67
CA GLN A 138 14.50 -10.89 8.78
C GLN A 138 15.67 -10.58 7.85
N HIS A 139 15.41 -10.24 6.60
CA HIS A 139 16.43 -9.88 5.59
C HIS A 139 17.27 -8.67 6.05
N LEU A 140 16.61 -7.66 6.63
CA LEU A 140 17.25 -6.42 7.08
C LEU A 140 17.92 -6.54 8.46
N GLY A 141 17.79 -7.69 9.12
CA GLY A 141 18.30 -7.92 10.48
C GLY A 141 17.52 -7.16 11.56
N LEU A 142 16.24 -6.84 11.33
CA LEU A 142 15.36 -6.26 12.33
C LEU A 142 14.71 -7.38 13.17
N PRO A 143 15.05 -7.51 14.47
CA PRO A 143 14.46 -8.51 15.34
C PRO A 143 12.94 -8.29 15.48
N GLN A 144 12.17 -9.38 15.53
CA GLN A 144 10.73 -9.33 15.68
C GLN A 144 10.30 -8.59 16.96
N SER A 145 11.09 -8.64 18.03
CA SER A 145 10.85 -7.91 19.28
C SER A 145 10.97 -6.39 19.14
N GLN A 146 11.62 -5.91 18.09
CA GLN A 146 11.88 -4.49 17.83
C GLN A 146 11.07 -3.93 16.66
N ILE A 147 10.21 -4.75 16.03
CA ILE A 147 9.49 -4.33 14.81
C ILE A 147 8.48 -3.19 15.08
N PHE A 148 8.00 -3.06 16.32
CA PHE A 148 7.09 -1.99 16.75
C PHE A 148 7.81 -0.79 17.39
N ASP A 149 9.14 -0.88 17.57
CA ASP A 149 9.92 0.27 18.00
C ASP A 149 10.00 1.28 16.84
N PRO A 150 9.57 2.54 17.07
CA PRO A 150 9.48 3.54 16.01
C PRO A 150 10.80 3.79 15.29
N GLU A 151 11.91 3.89 16.03
CA GLU A 151 13.21 4.20 15.47
C GLU A 151 13.72 3.04 14.63
N ASN A 152 13.70 1.82 15.18
CA ASN A 152 14.17 0.62 14.49
C ASN A 152 13.36 0.31 13.24
N ASN A 153 12.02 0.51 13.29
CA ASN A 153 11.14 0.31 12.15
C ASN A 153 11.43 1.29 11.01
N ILE A 154 11.59 2.59 11.33
CA ILE A 154 11.92 3.63 10.34
C ILE A 154 13.33 3.40 9.78
N ALA A 155 14.30 3.05 10.61
CA ALA A 155 15.68 2.76 10.18
C ALA A 155 15.72 1.56 9.21
N ALA A 156 15.00 0.49 9.51
CA ALA A 156 14.89 -0.67 8.64
C ALA A 156 14.21 -0.32 7.30
N ALA A 157 13.14 0.46 7.33
CA ALA A 157 12.49 0.93 6.10
C ALA A 157 13.42 1.77 5.23
N ALA A 158 14.24 2.66 5.82
CA ALA A 158 15.24 3.44 5.08
C ALA A 158 16.28 2.54 4.40
N LYS A 159 16.72 1.45 5.05
CA LYS A 159 17.61 0.45 4.44
C LYS A 159 16.92 -0.24 3.26
N TYR A 160 15.67 -0.66 3.43
CA TYR A 160 14.91 -1.32 2.38
C TYR A 160 14.67 -0.41 1.17
N ILE A 161 14.29 0.85 1.39
CA ILE A 161 14.15 1.86 0.33
C ILE A 161 15.46 2.02 -0.45
N LYS A 162 16.61 2.08 0.25
CA LYS A 162 17.93 2.13 -0.38
C LYS A 162 18.23 0.90 -1.24
N GLU A 163 17.85 -0.28 -0.79
CA GLU A 163 18.00 -1.51 -1.57
C GLU A 163 17.12 -1.47 -2.82
N LEU A 164 15.85 -1.07 -2.68
CA LEU A 164 14.94 -0.89 -3.80
C LEU A 164 15.44 0.15 -4.81
N ASP A 165 16.01 1.30 -4.34
CA ASP A 165 16.64 2.30 -5.22
C ASP A 165 17.77 1.68 -6.05
N GLY A 166 18.51 0.76 -5.46
CA GLY A 166 19.58 0.02 -6.13
C GLY A 166 19.12 -0.78 -7.35
N HIS A 167 17.87 -1.25 -7.36
CA HIS A 167 17.30 -1.96 -8.50
C HIS A 167 16.97 -1.06 -9.69
N PHE A 168 16.90 0.26 -9.52
CA PHE A 168 16.46 1.22 -10.54
C PHE A 168 17.50 2.29 -10.87
N ARG A 169 18.79 1.97 -10.74
CA ARG A 169 19.90 2.93 -11.05
C ARG A 169 19.94 3.39 -12.48
N ASP A 170 19.36 2.63 -13.38
CA ASP A 170 19.16 2.92 -14.80
C ASP A 170 18.09 4.00 -15.05
N ILE A 171 17.29 4.35 -14.04
CA ILE A 171 16.24 5.36 -14.12
C ILE A 171 16.75 6.70 -13.59
N PRO A 172 16.42 7.85 -14.23
CA PRO A 172 16.74 9.17 -13.70
C PRO A 172 16.26 9.36 -12.25
N ALA A 173 17.06 10.01 -11.42
CA ALA A 173 16.75 10.15 -9.99
C ALA A 173 15.40 10.83 -9.73
N SER A 174 14.97 11.75 -10.59
CA SER A 174 13.67 12.43 -10.50
C SER A 174 12.46 11.49 -10.71
N GLU A 175 12.64 10.43 -11.50
CA GLU A 175 11.60 9.43 -11.76
C GLU A 175 11.69 8.24 -10.80
N ARG A 176 12.91 7.90 -10.35
CA ARG A 176 13.20 6.68 -9.59
C ARG A 176 12.37 6.54 -8.32
N VAL A 177 12.08 7.64 -7.65
CA VAL A 177 11.26 7.67 -6.43
C VAL A 177 9.90 6.97 -6.61
N TYR A 178 9.26 7.14 -7.75
CA TYR A 178 7.96 6.52 -8.04
C TYR A 178 8.08 5.00 -8.22
N PHE A 179 9.15 4.55 -8.87
CA PHE A 179 9.44 3.12 -9.05
C PHE A 179 9.77 2.45 -7.73
N VAL A 180 10.49 3.13 -6.85
CA VAL A 180 10.81 2.64 -5.50
C VAL A 180 9.55 2.54 -4.65
N LEU A 181 8.69 3.56 -4.65
CA LEU A 181 7.40 3.53 -3.94
C LEU A 181 6.51 2.39 -4.46
N ALA A 182 6.39 2.25 -5.77
CA ALA A 182 5.63 1.17 -6.38
C ALA A 182 6.19 -0.21 -6.00
N SER A 183 7.50 -0.33 -5.93
CA SER A 183 8.17 -1.57 -5.56
C SER A 183 8.04 -1.91 -4.07
N TYR A 184 7.99 -0.91 -3.22
CA TYR A 184 7.76 -1.09 -1.78
C TYR A 184 6.38 -1.73 -1.52
N ASN A 185 5.36 -1.26 -2.22
CA ASN A 185 3.98 -1.75 -2.09
C ASN A 185 3.75 -3.05 -2.87
N GLY A 186 4.14 -3.09 -4.16
CA GLY A 186 3.77 -4.17 -5.09
C GLY A 186 4.90 -5.12 -5.46
N GLY A 187 6.13 -4.87 -4.99
CA GLY A 187 7.30 -5.67 -5.32
C GLY A 187 8.02 -5.24 -6.61
N HIS A 188 9.35 -5.16 -6.54
CA HIS A 188 10.17 -4.65 -7.64
C HIS A 188 10.14 -5.51 -8.90
N PHE A 189 9.88 -6.80 -8.78
CA PHE A 189 9.77 -7.71 -9.92
C PHE A 189 8.55 -7.39 -10.78
N HIS A 190 7.39 -7.14 -10.19
CA HIS A 190 6.19 -6.72 -10.92
C HIS A 190 6.35 -5.35 -11.57
N VAL A 191 7.05 -4.43 -10.90
CA VAL A 191 7.37 -3.12 -11.50
C VAL A 191 8.28 -3.29 -12.72
N ARG A 192 9.26 -4.20 -12.67
CA ARG A 192 10.09 -4.55 -13.82
C ARG A 192 9.29 -5.18 -14.96
N ASP A 193 8.32 -6.03 -14.65
CA ASP A 193 7.39 -6.59 -15.66
C ASP A 193 6.57 -5.47 -16.34
N ALA A 194 6.05 -4.51 -15.57
CA ALA A 194 5.36 -3.36 -16.13
C ALA A 194 6.26 -2.50 -17.04
N MET A 195 7.53 -2.32 -16.66
CA MET A 195 8.52 -1.63 -17.49
C MET A 195 8.79 -2.39 -18.81
N ALA A 196 8.87 -3.72 -18.76
CA ALA A 196 9.06 -4.54 -19.96
C ALA A 196 7.85 -4.45 -20.90
N LEU A 197 6.63 -4.46 -20.36
CA LEU A 197 5.41 -4.21 -21.13
C LEU A 197 5.41 -2.80 -21.74
N ALA A 198 5.74 -1.77 -20.96
CA ALA A 198 5.82 -0.40 -21.47
C ALA A 198 6.79 -0.31 -22.67
N LYS A 199 7.98 -0.88 -22.54
CA LYS A 199 8.98 -0.94 -23.62
C LYS A 199 8.44 -1.68 -24.84
N LYS A 200 7.78 -2.84 -24.66
CA LYS A 200 7.17 -3.62 -25.74
C LYS A 200 6.14 -2.80 -26.52
N HIS A 201 5.40 -1.94 -25.83
CA HIS A 201 4.36 -1.09 -26.42
C HIS A 201 4.88 0.29 -26.86
N GLY A 202 6.20 0.46 -27.02
CA GLY A 202 6.82 1.69 -27.53
C GLY A 202 6.76 2.87 -26.54
N ARG A 203 6.57 2.60 -25.26
CA ARG A 203 6.55 3.60 -24.19
C ARG A 203 7.91 3.74 -23.52
N ASN A 204 8.15 4.90 -22.91
CA ASN A 204 9.37 5.12 -22.15
C ASN A 204 9.32 4.38 -20.80
N ALA A 205 10.04 3.25 -20.71
CA ALA A 205 10.10 2.42 -19.50
C ALA A 205 10.77 3.11 -18.30
N ASN A 206 11.41 4.27 -18.49
CA ASN A 206 12.08 5.02 -17.41
C ASN A 206 11.24 6.23 -16.94
N ARG A 207 10.00 6.36 -17.40
CA ARG A 207 9.08 7.42 -17.01
C ARG A 207 7.86 6.83 -16.32
N TRP A 208 7.64 7.20 -15.06
CA TRP A 208 6.54 6.65 -14.27
C TRP A 208 5.17 6.88 -14.88
N SER A 209 4.94 8.09 -15.40
CA SER A 209 3.66 8.44 -16.06
C SER A 209 3.30 7.53 -17.24
N GLU A 210 4.27 6.87 -17.85
CA GLU A 210 4.06 5.91 -18.93
C GLU A 210 4.02 4.45 -18.44
N VAL A 211 4.77 4.12 -17.37
CA VAL A 211 4.83 2.76 -16.83
C VAL A 211 3.63 2.45 -15.94
N GLN A 212 3.08 3.40 -15.21
CA GLN A 212 1.94 3.19 -14.32
C GLN A 212 0.72 2.58 -15.03
N GLU A 213 0.51 2.89 -16.31
CA GLU A 213 -0.55 2.29 -17.12
C GLU A 213 -0.37 0.76 -17.21
N PHE A 214 0.86 0.29 -17.34
CA PHE A 214 1.17 -1.14 -17.44
C PHE A 214 1.17 -1.81 -16.07
N VAL A 215 1.46 -1.09 -15.01
CA VAL A 215 1.21 -1.56 -13.64
C VAL A 215 -0.28 -1.88 -13.46
N LEU A 216 -1.19 -0.98 -13.90
CA LEU A 216 -2.63 -1.23 -13.88
C LEU A 216 -3.02 -2.45 -14.74
N LYS A 217 -2.43 -2.58 -15.91
CA LYS A 217 -2.71 -3.66 -16.87
C LYS A 217 -2.25 -5.03 -16.39
N LEU A 218 -1.31 -5.13 -15.44
CA LEU A 218 -0.90 -6.40 -14.84
C LEU A 218 -2.00 -7.11 -14.03
N SER A 219 -3.15 -6.48 -13.82
CA SER A 219 -4.36 -7.15 -13.29
C SER A 219 -5.16 -7.88 -14.37
N ASN A 220 -4.88 -7.66 -15.66
CA ASN A 220 -5.60 -8.23 -16.79
C ASN A 220 -4.84 -9.43 -17.38
N PRO A 221 -5.50 -10.61 -17.58
CA PRO A 221 -4.89 -11.82 -18.15
C PRO A 221 -4.18 -11.59 -19.49
N ALA A 222 -4.69 -10.69 -20.33
CA ALA A 222 -4.08 -10.38 -21.62
C ALA A 222 -2.67 -9.76 -21.49
N TYR A 223 -2.35 -9.17 -20.33
CA TYR A 223 -1.06 -8.56 -20.07
C TYR A 223 -0.19 -9.37 -19.12
N TYR A 224 -0.73 -9.91 -18.03
CA TYR A 224 0.12 -10.67 -17.11
C TYR A 224 0.54 -12.06 -17.66
N ASN A 225 -0.13 -12.58 -18.70
CA ASN A 225 0.29 -13.77 -19.44
C ASN A 225 1.19 -13.44 -20.65
N ASP A 226 1.53 -12.18 -20.88
CA ASP A 226 2.41 -11.79 -21.97
C ASP A 226 3.82 -12.40 -21.79
N PRO A 227 4.46 -12.90 -22.84
CA PRO A 227 5.79 -13.53 -22.74
C PRO A 227 6.90 -12.67 -22.12
N VAL A 228 6.76 -11.33 -22.11
CA VAL A 228 7.74 -10.44 -21.46
C VAL A 228 7.52 -10.32 -19.95
N VAL A 229 6.37 -10.76 -19.45
CA VAL A 229 6.01 -10.77 -18.01
C VAL A 229 6.49 -12.07 -17.38
N ARG A 230 7.25 -11.97 -16.30
CA ARG A 230 7.85 -13.12 -15.64
C ARG A 230 7.17 -13.48 -14.32
N TYR A 231 6.59 -12.47 -13.65
CA TYR A 231 6.03 -12.62 -12.29
C TYR A 231 4.51 -12.60 -12.26
N GLY A 232 3.87 -12.35 -13.41
CA GLY A 232 2.44 -12.54 -13.62
C GLY A 232 1.57 -11.45 -12.99
N TYR A 233 0.46 -11.88 -12.39
CA TYR A 233 -0.59 -11.02 -11.86
C TYR A 233 -0.13 -10.07 -10.76
N MET A 234 -0.59 -8.81 -10.84
CA MET A 234 -0.39 -7.78 -9.82
C MET A 234 -1.69 -6.99 -9.58
N ARG A 235 -1.95 -6.57 -8.35
CA ARG A 235 -3.04 -5.62 -8.01
C ARG A 235 -2.61 -4.18 -8.32
N GLY A 236 -2.48 -3.88 -9.62
CA GLY A 236 -1.90 -2.61 -10.07
C GLY A 236 -2.61 -1.36 -9.56
N ASN A 237 -3.93 -1.40 -9.38
CA ASN A 237 -4.71 -0.27 -8.85
C ASN A 237 -4.23 0.14 -7.45
N GLU A 238 -4.02 -0.82 -6.54
CA GLU A 238 -3.54 -0.53 -5.18
C GLU A 238 -2.19 0.20 -5.22
N THR A 239 -1.29 -0.27 -6.08
CA THR A 239 0.07 0.29 -6.18
C THR A 239 0.09 1.67 -6.83
N VAL A 240 -0.67 1.89 -7.89
CA VAL A 240 -0.74 3.21 -8.55
C VAL A 240 -1.38 4.24 -7.61
N ASP A 241 -2.45 3.88 -6.92
CA ASP A 241 -3.09 4.72 -5.91
C ASP A 241 -2.16 5.03 -4.75
N TYR A 242 -1.41 4.04 -4.28
CA TYR A 242 -0.41 4.20 -3.23
C TYR A 242 0.63 5.26 -3.60
N VAL A 243 1.25 5.15 -4.78
CA VAL A 243 2.22 6.12 -5.29
C VAL A 243 1.61 7.52 -5.40
N SER A 244 0.41 7.62 -5.97
CA SER A 244 -0.29 8.89 -6.17
C SER A 244 -0.60 9.59 -4.86
N ARG A 245 -1.13 8.87 -3.87
CA ARG A 245 -1.48 9.42 -2.54
C ARG A 245 -0.25 9.89 -1.78
N ILE A 246 0.85 9.15 -1.83
CA ILE A 246 2.11 9.54 -1.17
C ILE A 246 2.67 10.80 -1.82
N ASN A 247 2.69 10.86 -3.15
CA ASN A 247 3.20 12.03 -3.87
C ASN A 247 2.39 13.30 -3.56
N ALA A 248 1.06 13.21 -3.55
CA ALA A 248 0.19 14.31 -3.20
C ALA A 248 0.42 14.80 -1.76
N ARG A 249 0.57 13.87 -0.81
CA ARG A 249 0.85 14.17 0.60
C ARG A 249 2.24 14.77 0.80
N TRP A 250 3.23 14.26 0.10
CA TRP A 250 4.57 14.84 0.12
C TRP A 250 4.54 16.30 -0.32
N GLY A 251 3.80 16.63 -1.40
CA GLY A 251 3.58 18.02 -1.82
C GLY A 251 2.98 18.89 -0.73
N GLN A 252 1.99 18.36 0.02
CA GLN A 252 1.40 19.08 1.17
C GLN A 252 2.42 19.31 2.29
N TYR A 253 3.22 18.31 2.64
CA TYR A 253 4.24 18.38 3.68
C TYR A 253 5.36 19.35 3.31
N CYS A 254 5.75 19.42 2.04
CA CYS A 254 6.72 20.39 1.54
C CYS A 254 6.25 21.84 1.64
N GLY A 255 4.93 22.07 1.63
CA GLY A 255 4.35 23.39 1.82
C GLY A 255 4.31 23.89 3.28
N VAL A 256 4.60 23.01 4.24
CA VAL A 256 4.41 23.28 5.67
C VAL A 256 5.69 23.10 6.48
N ALA A 257 6.34 21.96 6.34
CA ALA A 257 7.55 21.61 7.10
C ALA A 257 8.79 22.10 6.37
N ARG A 258 9.72 22.75 7.09
CA ARG A 258 11.06 23.05 6.58
C ARG A 258 11.86 21.77 6.45
N GLY A 259 12.68 21.65 5.43
CA GLY A 259 13.56 20.53 5.25
C GLY A 259 13.63 20.11 3.79
N GLY A 260 14.41 19.15 3.53
CA GLY A 260 14.82 18.60 2.27
C GLY A 260 16.23 18.11 2.49
N PHE A 261 16.60 17.07 1.81
CA PHE A 261 17.99 16.62 1.77
C PHE A 261 18.74 17.56 0.82
N ILE A 262 19.89 18.09 1.23
CA ILE A 262 20.78 18.85 0.34
C ILE A 262 21.25 17.86 -0.74
N GLY A 263 20.76 17.99 -1.95
CA GLY A 263 21.01 17.06 -3.05
C GLY A 263 19.82 16.20 -3.44
N SER A 264 18.66 16.31 -2.79
CA SER A 264 17.42 15.73 -3.33
C SER A 264 17.07 16.45 -4.64
N PRO A 265 17.11 15.75 -5.77
CA PRO A 265 16.62 16.34 -7.00
C PRO A 265 15.10 16.35 -6.91
N VAL A 266 14.50 17.50 -7.00
CA VAL A 266 13.09 17.69 -7.33
C VAL A 266 12.12 17.44 -6.16
N GLY A 267 11.56 18.51 -5.64
CA GLY A 267 10.25 18.50 -5.01
C GLY A 267 9.18 18.06 -6.02
N PRO A 268 7.98 17.61 -5.54
CA PRO A 268 6.91 17.19 -6.43
C PRO A 268 6.66 18.27 -7.47
N GLU A 269 6.47 17.86 -8.72
CA GLU A 269 6.08 18.78 -9.80
C GLU A 269 4.91 19.62 -9.30
N ARG A 270 5.14 20.89 -9.11
CA ARG A 270 4.06 21.84 -8.84
C ARG A 270 3.18 21.83 -10.09
N SER A 271 2.02 21.20 -10.00
CA SER A 271 1.02 21.35 -11.03
C SER A 271 0.78 22.84 -11.20
N ARG A 272 1.18 23.40 -12.34
CA ARG A 272 0.83 24.75 -12.75
C ARG A 272 -0.67 24.78 -13.07
N ARG A 273 -1.50 24.63 -12.04
CA ARG A 273 -2.88 25.11 -12.11
C ARG A 273 -2.82 26.59 -11.81
N GLY A 274 -2.81 27.35 -12.88
CA GLY A 274 -2.93 28.80 -12.84
C GLY A 274 -4.13 29.20 -11.99
N ASN A 275 -3.90 30.08 -11.05
CA ASN A 275 -4.94 30.86 -10.40
C ASN A 275 -5.72 31.61 -11.51
N ARG A 276 -6.88 31.10 -11.87
CA ARG A 276 -7.95 31.87 -12.51
C ARG A 276 -9.12 31.92 -11.54
N TRP A 277 -8.99 32.79 -10.58
CA TRP A 277 -10.14 33.43 -9.94
C TRP A 277 -9.76 34.91 -9.80
N GLN A 278 -10.06 35.68 -10.83
CA GLN A 278 -10.36 37.10 -10.73
C GLN A 278 -11.88 37.20 -10.79
N ILE A 279 -12.39 37.99 -9.86
CA ILE A 279 -13.75 38.52 -9.61
C ILE A 279 -14.60 37.61 -8.74
#